data_3517bd03851636da82ddfc5d89959ebc
#
_entry.id   3517bd03851636da82ddfc5d89959ebc
#
_cell.length_a   1.000
_cell.length_b   1.000
_cell.length_c   1.000
_cell.angle_alpha   90.00
_cell.angle_beta   90.00
_cell.angle_gamma   90.00
#
_symmetry.space_group_name_H-M   'P 1'
#
loop_
_entity.id
_entity.type
_entity.pdbx_description
1 polymer ?
#
loop_
_entity_poly.entity_id
_entity_poly.type
_entity_poly.pdbx_seq_one_letter_code
_entity_poly.pdbx_strand_id
1 'polypeptide(L)'
;SRFESVKQRFFQQLLMSLKLPSLFPAIEAHIADKMAIVIQLVSTGEAMLDRRLADHDDDAANELDIDLSPREYLFDYLTRAFPTRQMQTYIDLEGEMRSQPMQDDDGNPVHCADAIARRDACLEQLGAMPPISSALDAIITRFGEDNVAEITGRSRRLSTASDGRQLVQRRSARSNAAETDAFMEDRKQILVFSDAGGTGRSYHASLDVPNQRRRVHFLLEPGWRADAAIQGLGRTHRTQQASSPLFRPVTTDCRGERRF
;
A
#
# COMPACT_ATOMS: atom_id res chain seq x y z
N SER A 1 13.55 9.15 12.58
CA SER A 1 14.29 9.73 11.44
C SER A 1 13.56 9.43 10.13
N ARG A 2 13.82 10.21 9.07
CA ARG A 2 13.22 9.98 7.73
C ARG A 2 13.52 8.57 7.21
N PHE A 3 14.72 8.05 7.47
CA PHE A 3 15.10 6.68 7.13
C PHE A 3 14.19 5.62 7.76
N GLU A 4 13.92 5.74 9.06
CA GLU A 4 13.04 4.79 9.76
C GLU A 4 11.62 4.75 9.18
N SER A 5 11.06 5.91 8.84
CA SER A 5 9.73 5.98 8.22
C SER A 5 9.70 5.34 6.82
N VAL A 6 10.74 5.54 6.02
CA VAL A 6 10.88 4.93 4.69
C VAL A 6 11.03 3.41 4.80
N LYS A 7 11.92 2.97 5.70
CA LYS A 7 12.15 1.55 6.00
C LYS A 7 10.87 0.85 6.43
N GLN A 8 10.10 1.44 7.36
CA GLN A 8 8.83 0.87 7.81
C GLN A 8 7.83 0.71 6.68
N ARG A 9 7.64 1.74 5.84
CA ARG A 9 6.71 1.68 4.69
C ARG A 9 7.13 0.62 3.67
N PHE A 10 8.43 0.55 3.37
CA PHE A 10 8.97 -0.47 2.46
C PHE A 10 8.66 -1.88 2.97
N PHE A 11 9.04 -2.19 4.21
CA PHE A 11 8.81 -3.52 4.78
C PHE A 11 7.32 -3.85 4.92
N GLN A 12 6.50 -2.88 5.26
CA GLN A 12 5.05 -3.06 5.34
C GLN A 12 4.46 -3.48 3.99
N GLN A 13 4.82 -2.79 2.91
CA GLN A 13 4.39 -3.14 1.55
C GLN A 13 4.97 -4.49 1.09
N LEU A 14 6.23 -4.75 1.37
CA LEU A 14 6.87 -6.02 1.06
C LEU A 14 6.17 -7.19 1.76
N LEU A 15 5.88 -7.07 3.06
CA LEU A 15 5.17 -8.10 3.82
C LEU A 15 3.78 -8.38 3.24
N MET A 16 3.05 -7.34 2.83
CA MET A 16 1.76 -7.54 2.18
C MET A 16 1.88 -8.30 0.86
N SER A 17 2.88 -7.96 0.04
CA SER A 17 3.14 -8.66 -1.23
C SER A 17 3.51 -10.13 -1.01
N LEU A 18 4.27 -10.44 0.04
CA LEU A 18 4.65 -11.81 0.40
C LEU A 18 3.46 -12.68 0.84
N LYS A 19 2.33 -12.08 1.23
CA LYS A 19 1.10 -12.79 1.59
C LYS A 19 0.29 -13.23 0.36
N LEU A 20 0.45 -12.57 -0.79
CA LEU A 20 -0.37 -12.78 -1.98
C LEU A 20 -0.33 -14.22 -2.52
N PRO A 21 0.82 -14.92 -2.56
CA PRO A 21 0.87 -16.30 -3.05
C PRO A 21 -0.01 -17.28 -2.26
N SER A 22 -0.21 -17.04 -0.96
CA SER A 22 -1.12 -17.85 -0.13
C SER A 22 -2.56 -17.31 -0.13
N LEU A 23 -2.71 -16.00 -0.30
CA LEU A 23 -4.02 -15.33 -0.30
C LEU A 23 -4.83 -15.67 -1.55
N PHE A 24 -4.26 -15.63 -2.74
CA PHE A 24 -4.98 -15.84 -4.00
C PHE A 24 -5.67 -17.21 -4.08
N PRO A 25 -4.98 -18.33 -3.85
CA PRO A 25 -5.64 -19.65 -3.84
C PRO A 25 -6.74 -19.76 -2.78
N ALA A 26 -6.55 -19.11 -1.61
CA ALA A 26 -7.57 -19.12 -0.56
C ALA A 26 -8.82 -18.33 -0.98
N ILE A 27 -8.66 -17.19 -1.65
CA ILE A 27 -9.78 -16.42 -2.21
C ILE A 27 -10.51 -17.26 -3.25
N GLU A 28 -9.80 -17.86 -4.21
CA GLU A 28 -10.36 -18.68 -5.27
C GLU A 28 -11.18 -19.87 -4.72
N ALA A 29 -10.66 -20.57 -3.70
CA ALA A 29 -11.35 -21.65 -3.03
C ALA A 29 -12.67 -21.19 -2.37
N HIS A 30 -12.65 -20.05 -1.66
CA HIS A 30 -13.86 -19.53 -1.04
C HIS A 30 -14.88 -18.97 -2.06
N ILE A 31 -14.43 -18.45 -3.19
CA ILE A 31 -15.35 -18.07 -4.30
C ILE A 31 -16.00 -19.32 -4.89
N ALA A 32 -15.24 -20.41 -5.08
CA ALA A 32 -15.79 -21.69 -5.54
C ALA A 32 -16.84 -22.25 -4.57
N ASP A 33 -16.66 -22.04 -3.26
CA ASP A 33 -17.64 -22.35 -2.21
C ASP A 33 -18.81 -21.35 -2.13
N LYS A 34 -18.94 -20.45 -3.12
CA LYS A 34 -19.99 -19.42 -3.21
C LYS A 34 -20.00 -18.43 -2.03
N MET A 35 -18.87 -18.18 -1.43
CA MET A 35 -18.71 -17.17 -0.39
C MET A 35 -18.37 -15.80 -1.00
N ALA A 36 -18.67 -14.72 -0.31
CA ALA A 36 -18.28 -13.36 -0.69
C ALA A 36 -17.05 -12.94 0.10
N ILE A 37 -16.07 -12.38 -0.59
CA ILE A 37 -14.75 -12.06 -0.03
C ILE A 37 -14.71 -10.61 0.41
N VAL A 38 -14.20 -10.37 1.62
CA VAL A 38 -13.90 -9.03 2.13
C VAL A 38 -12.43 -8.99 2.55
N ILE A 39 -11.69 -7.99 2.10
CA ILE A 39 -10.26 -7.85 2.40
C ILE A 39 -10.06 -6.49 3.07
N GLN A 40 -9.51 -6.52 4.28
CA GLN A 40 -9.15 -5.33 5.04
C GLN A 40 -7.66 -5.06 4.90
N LEU A 41 -7.32 -3.82 4.52
CA LEU A 41 -5.95 -3.31 4.48
C LEU A 41 -5.91 -1.87 5.01
N VAL A 42 -4.70 -1.35 5.24
CA VAL A 42 -4.46 0.04 5.69
C VAL A 42 -3.79 0.84 4.58
N SER A 43 -2.78 0.28 3.96
CA SER A 43 -1.93 0.94 2.97
C SER A 43 -2.45 0.76 1.55
N THR A 44 -2.75 1.85 0.86
CA THR A 44 -3.29 1.82 -0.52
C THR A 44 -2.27 2.15 -1.61
N GLY A 45 -1.06 2.59 -1.22
CA GLY A 45 -0.03 3.03 -2.16
C GLY A 45 -0.22 4.45 -2.73
N GLU A 46 -1.34 5.14 -2.43
CA GLU A 46 -1.67 6.46 -3.00
C GLU A 46 -0.58 7.52 -2.77
N ALA A 47 -0.03 7.60 -1.57
CA ALA A 47 1.02 8.58 -1.26
C ALA A 47 2.30 8.44 -2.12
N MET A 48 2.52 7.26 -2.70
CA MET A 48 3.60 7.02 -3.65
C MET A 48 3.22 7.53 -5.03
N LEU A 49 2.03 7.20 -5.50
CA LEU A 49 1.50 7.66 -6.78
C LEU A 49 1.48 9.20 -6.84
N ASP A 50 0.99 9.85 -5.79
CA ASP A 50 0.94 11.31 -5.72
C ASP A 50 2.32 11.96 -5.80
N ARG A 51 3.34 11.38 -5.17
CA ARG A 51 4.71 11.87 -5.27
C ARG A 51 5.30 11.72 -6.66
N ARG A 52 5.06 10.57 -7.31
CA ARG A 52 5.54 10.34 -8.66
C ARG A 52 4.87 11.28 -9.66
N LEU A 53 3.58 11.51 -9.52
CA LEU A 53 2.86 12.47 -10.37
C LEU A 53 3.32 13.92 -10.14
N ALA A 54 3.72 14.29 -8.92
CA ALA A 54 4.27 15.61 -8.63
C ALA A 54 5.67 15.86 -9.21
N ASP A 55 6.43 14.79 -9.51
CA ASP A 55 7.75 14.88 -10.14
C ASP A 55 7.69 14.95 -11.68
N HIS A 56 6.50 14.78 -12.27
CA HIS A 56 6.26 14.85 -13.71
C HIS A 56 5.26 15.96 -14.03
N ASP A 57 5.47 16.68 -15.12
CA ASP A 57 4.53 17.70 -15.61
C ASP A 57 3.17 17.08 -15.92
N ASP A 58 2.08 17.76 -15.55
CA ASP A 58 0.68 17.29 -15.61
C ASP A 58 0.25 16.76 -17.00
N ASP A 59 0.84 17.24 -18.09
CA ASP A 59 0.48 16.84 -19.46
C ASP A 59 1.04 15.47 -19.90
N ALA A 60 2.10 14.98 -19.25
CA ALA A 60 2.70 13.67 -19.54
C ALA A 60 2.12 12.54 -18.68
N ALA A 61 1.25 12.83 -17.72
CA ALA A 61 0.75 11.88 -16.72
C ALA A 61 -0.15 10.74 -17.29
N ASN A 62 -0.56 10.83 -18.56
CA ASN A 62 -1.45 9.84 -19.17
C ASN A 62 -0.72 8.65 -19.83
N GLU A 63 0.60 8.71 -20.02
CA GLU A 63 1.38 7.66 -20.70
C GLU A 63 2.64 7.23 -19.90
N LEU A 64 2.63 7.39 -18.58
CA LEU A 64 3.81 7.10 -17.76
C LEU A 64 3.89 5.60 -17.42
N ASP A 65 5.04 5.01 -17.71
CA ASP A 65 5.48 3.75 -17.12
C ASP A 65 5.86 4.00 -15.64
N ILE A 66 4.81 4.11 -14.78
CA ILE A 66 4.98 4.41 -13.35
C ILE A 66 5.08 3.10 -12.59
N ASP A 67 6.30 2.75 -12.17
CA ASP A 67 6.49 1.69 -11.20
C ASP A 67 6.08 2.17 -9.79
N LEU A 68 4.97 1.68 -9.28
CA LEU A 68 4.50 1.92 -7.90
C LEU A 68 4.96 0.82 -6.93
N SER A 69 6.07 0.17 -7.23
CA SER A 69 6.57 -0.89 -6.36
C SER A 69 7.09 -0.33 -5.02
N PRO A 70 7.08 -1.13 -3.95
CA PRO A 70 7.65 -0.75 -2.66
C PRO A 70 9.10 -0.27 -2.73
N ARG A 71 9.87 -0.72 -3.73
CA ARG A 71 11.28 -0.28 -3.94
C ARG A 71 11.41 1.23 -4.15
N GLU A 72 10.36 1.89 -4.65
CA GLU A 72 10.34 3.33 -4.89
C GLU A 72 10.53 4.15 -3.60
N TYR A 73 10.07 3.65 -2.45
CA TYR A 73 10.36 4.30 -1.16
C TYR A 73 11.87 4.36 -0.87
N LEU A 74 12.60 3.33 -1.28
CA LEU A 74 14.05 3.28 -1.12
C LEU A 74 14.76 4.14 -2.17
N PHE A 75 14.27 4.15 -3.41
CA PHE A 75 14.78 5.04 -4.46
C PHE A 75 14.68 6.51 -4.05
N ASP A 76 13.51 6.95 -3.59
CA ASP A 76 13.30 8.33 -3.12
C ASP A 76 14.26 8.69 -1.95
N TYR A 77 14.42 7.76 -1.01
CA TYR A 77 15.35 7.96 0.10
C TYR A 77 16.79 8.07 -0.37
N LEU A 78 17.26 7.13 -1.20
CA LEU A 78 18.64 7.12 -1.70
C LEU A 78 18.94 8.36 -2.52
N THR A 79 18.01 8.79 -3.36
CA THR A 79 18.19 9.94 -4.23
C THR A 79 18.18 11.27 -3.45
N ARG A 80 17.25 11.43 -2.49
CA ARG A 80 16.98 12.73 -1.87
C ARG A 80 17.49 12.89 -0.44
N ALA A 81 17.76 11.80 0.27
CA ALA A 81 18.04 11.85 1.71
C ALA A 81 19.24 11.01 2.15
N PHE A 82 19.88 10.26 1.25
CA PHE A 82 21.09 9.51 1.61
C PHE A 82 22.21 10.46 2.01
N PRO A 83 22.87 10.25 3.16
CA PRO A 83 23.84 11.18 3.69
C PRO A 83 25.17 11.08 2.92
N THR A 84 25.37 11.97 1.95
CA THR A 84 26.61 12.05 1.17
C THR A 84 27.51 13.21 1.61
N ARG A 85 27.01 14.16 2.42
CA ARG A 85 27.79 15.30 2.88
C ARG A 85 28.88 14.87 3.83
N GLN A 86 30.10 15.36 3.60
CA GLN A 86 31.21 15.19 4.53
C GLN A 86 30.95 16.06 5.75
N MET A 87 31.15 15.48 6.93
CA MET A 87 30.97 16.19 8.20
C MET A 87 32.31 16.46 8.85
N GLN A 88 32.46 17.63 9.46
CA GLN A 88 33.60 17.97 10.32
C GLN A 88 33.11 18.17 11.75
N THR A 89 33.89 17.70 12.70
CA THR A 89 33.66 17.94 14.12
C THR A 89 34.39 19.18 14.59
N TYR A 90 33.73 19.92 15.47
CA TYR A 90 34.34 21.07 16.14
C TYR A 90 33.87 21.10 17.61
N ILE A 91 34.63 21.81 18.44
CA ILE A 91 34.27 22.05 19.85
C ILE A 91 33.62 23.42 19.90
N ASP A 92 32.40 23.48 20.45
CA ASP A 92 31.67 24.72 20.62
C ASP A 92 32.21 25.55 21.82
N LEU A 93 31.62 26.74 22.03
CA LEU A 93 32.03 27.63 23.13
C LEU A 93 31.74 27.07 24.53
N GLU A 94 30.89 26.05 24.63
CA GLU A 94 30.53 25.37 25.85
C GLU A 94 31.43 24.15 26.12
N GLY A 95 32.37 23.83 25.21
CA GLY A 95 33.30 22.69 25.30
C GLY A 95 32.70 21.39 24.79
N GLU A 96 31.51 21.41 24.16
CA GLU A 96 30.84 20.24 23.63
C GLU A 96 31.28 19.96 22.18
N MET A 97 31.46 18.67 21.88
CA MET A 97 31.81 18.23 20.52
C MET A 97 30.55 18.25 19.63
N ARG A 98 30.58 19.10 18.61
CA ARG A 98 29.50 19.20 17.62
C ARG A 98 29.99 18.84 16.22
N SER A 99 29.03 18.58 15.34
CA SER A 99 29.30 18.20 13.95
C SER A 99 28.54 19.13 13.01
N GLN A 100 29.21 19.59 11.95
CA GLN A 100 28.63 20.43 10.91
C GLN A 100 29.06 19.95 9.52
N PRO A 101 28.26 20.22 8.45
CA PRO A 101 28.66 19.92 7.10
C PRO A 101 29.97 20.70 6.73
N MET A 102 30.89 19.99 6.11
CA MET A 102 32.09 20.61 5.54
C MET A 102 31.69 21.37 4.28
N GLN A 103 32.27 22.59 4.11
CA GLN A 103 32.07 23.43 2.94
C GLN A 103 33.42 23.69 2.25
N ASP A 104 33.38 23.85 0.92
CA ASP A 104 34.53 24.30 0.14
C ASP A 104 34.73 25.82 0.27
N ASP A 105 35.74 26.36 -0.44
CA ASP A 105 36.08 27.78 -0.40
C ASP A 105 34.97 28.68 -0.97
N ASP A 106 34.05 28.14 -1.77
CA ASP A 106 32.88 28.82 -2.35
C ASP A 106 31.61 28.67 -1.50
N GLY A 107 31.69 27.95 -0.36
CA GLY A 107 30.56 27.71 0.56
C GLY A 107 29.64 26.56 0.15
N ASN A 108 30.00 25.76 -0.85
CA ASN A 108 29.23 24.61 -1.27
C ASN A 108 29.52 23.41 -0.36
N PRO A 109 28.53 22.53 -0.12
CA PRO A 109 28.73 21.31 0.66
C PRO A 109 29.76 20.39 0.01
N VAL A 110 30.77 19.96 0.74
CA VAL A 110 31.70 18.91 0.30
C VAL A 110 31.03 17.55 0.46
N HIS A 111 31.11 16.74 -0.58
CA HIS A 111 30.54 15.39 -0.56
C HIS A 111 31.62 14.31 -0.44
N CYS A 112 31.30 13.25 0.31
CA CYS A 112 32.17 12.08 0.45
C CYS A 112 32.01 11.16 -0.76
N ALA A 113 33.11 10.97 -1.52
CA ALA A 113 33.10 10.12 -2.71
C ALA A 113 32.68 8.68 -2.42
N ASP A 114 33.13 8.10 -1.30
CA ASP A 114 32.75 6.76 -0.88
C ASP A 114 31.24 6.64 -0.57
N ALA A 115 30.67 7.68 0.04
CA ALA A 115 29.24 7.71 0.34
C ALA A 115 28.41 7.82 -0.95
N ILE A 116 28.87 8.63 -1.93
CA ILE A 116 28.26 8.69 -3.26
C ILE A 116 28.32 7.33 -3.95
N ALA A 117 29.50 6.70 -3.99
CA ALA A 117 29.67 5.39 -4.62
C ALA A 117 28.75 4.32 -3.99
N ARG A 118 28.62 4.31 -2.66
CA ARG A 118 27.69 3.40 -1.95
C ARG A 118 26.25 3.68 -2.30
N ARG A 119 25.82 4.94 -2.34
CA ARG A 119 24.47 5.32 -2.77
C ARG A 119 24.19 4.83 -4.18
N ASP A 120 25.10 5.06 -5.11
CA ASP A 120 24.93 4.71 -6.52
C ASP A 120 24.88 3.19 -6.71
N ALA A 121 25.72 2.44 -6.00
CA ALA A 121 25.67 0.98 -5.98
C ALA A 121 24.32 0.46 -5.42
N CYS A 122 23.77 1.09 -4.38
CA CYS A 122 22.45 0.74 -3.86
C CYS A 122 21.33 1.03 -4.87
N LEU A 123 21.41 2.15 -5.58
CA LEU A 123 20.45 2.52 -6.65
C LEU A 123 20.49 1.50 -7.80
N GLU A 124 21.69 1.08 -8.21
CA GLU A 124 21.86 0.05 -9.24
C GLU A 124 21.27 -1.30 -8.80
N GLN A 125 21.55 -1.75 -7.58
CA GLN A 125 20.99 -2.98 -7.02
C GLN A 125 19.46 -2.94 -6.97
N LEU A 126 18.88 -1.83 -6.51
CA LEU A 126 17.43 -1.63 -6.49
C LEU A 126 16.83 -1.66 -7.91
N GLY A 127 17.51 -1.04 -8.89
CA GLY A 127 17.09 -1.05 -10.29
C GLY A 127 17.04 -2.45 -10.89
N ALA A 128 17.98 -3.32 -10.50
CA ALA A 128 18.04 -4.71 -10.94
C ALA A 128 16.99 -5.62 -10.29
N MET A 129 16.36 -5.22 -9.19
CA MET A 129 15.31 -6.00 -8.55
C MET A 129 14.02 -5.98 -9.37
N PRO A 130 13.30 -7.11 -9.49
CA PRO A 130 12.00 -7.13 -10.16
C PRO A 130 11.00 -6.21 -9.42
N PRO A 131 10.08 -5.56 -10.14
CA PRO A 131 9.04 -4.74 -9.53
C PRO A 131 8.13 -5.60 -8.65
N ILE A 132 7.76 -5.06 -7.49
CA ILE A 132 6.82 -5.69 -6.56
C ILE A 132 5.56 -4.85 -6.58
N SER A 133 4.46 -5.38 -7.12
CA SER A 133 3.18 -4.68 -7.15
C SER A 133 2.64 -4.45 -5.74
N SER A 134 1.91 -3.34 -5.52
CA SER A 134 1.15 -3.16 -4.29
C SER A 134 0.12 -4.30 -4.15
N ALA A 135 -0.17 -4.71 -2.92
CA ALA A 135 -1.12 -5.80 -2.70
C ALA A 135 -2.51 -5.49 -3.28
N LEU A 136 -2.96 -4.24 -3.17
CA LEU A 136 -4.25 -3.80 -3.71
C LEU A 136 -4.28 -3.91 -5.25
N ASP A 137 -3.25 -3.41 -5.92
CA ASP A 137 -3.20 -3.45 -7.39
C ASP A 137 -3.03 -4.88 -7.90
N ALA A 138 -2.27 -5.71 -7.21
CA ALA A 138 -2.13 -7.14 -7.54
C ALA A 138 -3.47 -7.90 -7.40
N ILE A 139 -4.28 -7.59 -6.36
CA ILE A 139 -5.62 -8.17 -6.18
C ILE A 139 -6.54 -7.74 -7.35
N ILE A 140 -6.55 -6.45 -7.68
CA ILE A 140 -7.37 -5.92 -8.78
C ILE A 140 -6.94 -6.54 -10.12
N THR A 141 -5.65 -6.61 -10.38
CA THR A 141 -5.11 -7.23 -11.61
C THR A 141 -5.48 -8.72 -11.69
N ARG A 142 -5.39 -9.47 -10.58
CA ARG A 142 -5.67 -10.91 -10.56
C ARG A 142 -7.13 -11.24 -10.78
N PHE A 143 -8.05 -10.51 -10.15
CA PHE A 143 -9.48 -10.84 -10.13
C PHE A 143 -10.33 -9.96 -11.05
N GLY A 144 -9.76 -8.92 -11.63
CA GLY A 144 -10.43 -7.98 -12.52
C GLY A 144 -11.21 -6.87 -11.80
N GLU A 145 -11.22 -5.69 -12.39
CA GLU A 145 -11.95 -4.52 -11.87
C GLU A 145 -13.47 -4.77 -11.78
N ASP A 146 -14.01 -5.58 -12.68
CA ASP A 146 -15.44 -5.91 -12.71
C ASP A 146 -15.86 -6.84 -11.57
N ASN A 147 -14.91 -7.52 -10.93
CA ASN A 147 -15.18 -8.45 -9.83
C ASN A 147 -14.72 -7.91 -8.47
N VAL A 148 -13.88 -6.88 -8.44
CA VAL A 148 -13.33 -6.28 -7.22
C VAL A 148 -13.96 -4.93 -6.95
N ALA A 149 -14.69 -4.81 -5.84
CA ALA A 149 -15.17 -3.54 -5.30
C ALA A 149 -14.08 -2.90 -4.43
N GLU A 150 -13.56 -1.75 -4.87
CA GLU A 150 -12.55 -1.03 -4.12
C GLU A 150 -13.15 0.12 -3.33
N ILE A 151 -13.00 0.10 -2.00
CA ILE A 151 -13.51 1.09 -1.07
C ILE A 151 -12.36 1.65 -0.24
N THR A 152 -11.57 2.48 -0.88
CA THR A 152 -10.36 3.09 -0.29
C THR A 152 -10.44 4.61 -0.33
N GLY A 153 -9.53 5.27 0.37
CA GLY A 153 -9.40 6.73 0.32
C GLY A 153 -8.67 7.24 -0.92
N ARG A 154 -8.06 6.36 -1.74
CA ARG A 154 -7.25 6.81 -2.86
C ARG A 154 -8.09 7.45 -3.97
N SER A 155 -7.62 8.59 -4.44
CA SER A 155 -8.23 9.38 -5.51
C SER A 155 -7.75 8.99 -6.91
N ARG A 156 -6.65 8.24 -6.99
CA ARG A 156 -6.00 7.79 -8.23
C ARG A 156 -5.56 6.34 -8.10
N ARG A 157 -5.58 5.60 -9.20
CA ARG A 157 -5.05 4.23 -9.30
C ARG A 157 -4.41 4.01 -10.65
N LEU A 158 -3.53 3.02 -10.74
CA LEU A 158 -3.08 2.50 -12.03
C LEU A 158 -4.10 1.46 -12.52
N SER A 159 -4.50 1.57 -13.77
CA SER A 159 -5.24 0.55 -14.49
C SER A 159 -4.46 0.14 -15.74
N THR A 160 -4.61 -1.11 -16.17
CA THR A 160 -3.95 -1.60 -17.37
C THR A 160 -4.96 -1.57 -18.50
N ALA A 161 -4.69 -0.78 -19.55
CA ALA A 161 -5.48 -0.76 -20.76
C ALA A 161 -5.39 -2.09 -21.52
N SER A 162 -6.30 -2.33 -22.47
CA SER A 162 -6.36 -3.54 -23.27
C SER A 162 -5.09 -3.79 -24.11
N ASP A 163 -4.31 -2.77 -24.38
CA ASP A 163 -3.02 -2.81 -25.09
C ASP A 163 -1.80 -3.02 -24.17
N GLY A 164 -2.03 -3.21 -22.85
CA GLY A 164 -0.99 -3.42 -21.85
C GLY A 164 -0.40 -2.14 -21.27
N ARG A 165 -0.79 -0.95 -21.75
CA ARG A 165 -0.31 0.32 -21.20
C ARG A 165 -0.91 0.58 -19.81
N GLN A 166 -0.10 1.15 -18.93
CA GLN A 166 -0.57 1.62 -17.63
C GLN A 166 -1.15 3.04 -17.76
N LEU A 167 -2.37 3.20 -17.26
CA LEU A 167 -3.08 4.46 -17.26
C LEU A 167 -3.38 4.90 -15.82
N VAL A 168 -3.20 6.19 -15.54
CA VAL A 168 -3.62 6.77 -14.25
C VAL A 168 -5.11 7.09 -14.32
N GLN A 169 -5.91 6.32 -13.62
CA GLN A 169 -7.36 6.53 -13.54
C GLN A 169 -7.70 7.34 -12.28
N ARG A 170 -8.46 8.42 -12.44
CA ARG A 170 -9.00 9.19 -11.32
C ARG A 170 -10.23 8.48 -10.74
N ARG A 171 -10.31 8.44 -9.41
CA ARG A 171 -11.44 7.91 -8.66
C ARG A 171 -12.08 9.03 -7.85
N SER A 172 -13.40 9.09 -7.84
CA SER A 172 -14.13 10.05 -7.02
C SER A 172 -14.60 9.39 -5.71
N ALA A 173 -14.84 10.17 -4.66
CA ALA A 173 -15.43 9.66 -3.42
C ALA A 173 -16.81 9.00 -3.64
N ARG A 174 -17.53 9.37 -4.70
CA ARG A 174 -18.80 8.74 -5.11
C ARG A 174 -18.59 7.30 -5.60
N SER A 175 -17.42 6.97 -6.14
CA SER A 175 -17.11 5.59 -6.56
C SER A 175 -17.24 4.60 -5.40
N ASN A 176 -16.85 4.97 -4.18
CA ASN A 176 -16.94 4.10 -3.02
C ASN A 176 -18.39 3.69 -2.67
N ALA A 177 -19.39 4.55 -2.96
CA ALA A 177 -20.79 4.20 -2.78
C ALA A 177 -21.22 3.16 -3.83
N ALA A 178 -20.97 3.45 -5.11
CA ALA A 178 -21.29 2.54 -6.21
C ALA A 178 -20.60 1.17 -6.08
N GLU A 179 -19.34 1.15 -5.62
CA GLU A 179 -18.61 -0.08 -5.35
C GLU A 179 -19.22 -0.88 -4.17
N THR A 180 -19.64 -0.18 -3.10
CA THR A 180 -20.34 -0.81 -2.00
C THR A 180 -21.65 -1.45 -2.48
N ASP A 181 -22.45 -0.70 -3.24
CA ASP A 181 -23.72 -1.19 -3.78
C ASP A 181 -23.51 -2.38 -4.71
N ALA A 182 -22.48 -2.33 -5.57
CA ALA A 182 -22.13 -3.43 -6.47
C ALA A 182 -21.80 -4.73 -5.71
N PHE A 183 -21.11 -4.65 -4.58
CA PHE A 183 -20.83 -5.80 -3.72
C PHE A 183 -22.09 -6.28 -2.95
N MET A 184 -22.86 -5.35 -2.40
CA MET A 184 -24.04 -5.68 -1.61
C MET A 184 -25.18 -6.24 -2.50
N GLU A 185 -25.22 -5.90 -3.78
CA GLU A 185 -26.15 -6.43 -4.79
C GLU A 185 -25.63 -7.70 -5.49
N ASP A 186 -24.53 -8.30 -5.04
CA ASP A 186 -23.90 -9.51 -5.60
C ASP A 186 -23.40 -9.36 -7.06
N ARG A 187 -23.20 -8.13 -7.53
CA ARG A 187 -22.57 -7.84 -8.83
C ARG A 187 -21.06 -7.99 -8.81
N LYS A 188 -20.44 -7.78 -7.64
CA LYS A 188 -19.01 -8.02 -7.39
C LYS A 188 -18.85 -8.99 -6.21
N GLN A 189 -17.90 -9.91 -6.32
CA GLN A 189 -17.69 -10.98 -5.33
C GLN A 189 -16.63 -10.65 -4.29
N ILE A 190 -15.72 -9.74 -4.60
CA ILE A 190 -14.60 -9.34 -3.75
C ILE A 190 -14.77 -7.86 -3.39
N LEU A 191 -14.60 -7.53 -2.12
CA LEU A 191 -14.57 -6.16 -1.64
C LEU A 191 -13.26 -5.94 -0.92
N VAL A 192 -12.49 -4.92 -1.33
CA VAL A 192 -11.27 -4.47 -0.65
C VAL A 192 -11.54 -3.10 -0.03
N PHE A 193 -11.28 -2.95 1.25
CA PHE A 193 -11.46 -1.66 1.92
C PHE A 193 -10.28 -1.27 2.79
N SER A 194 -10.11 0.05 2.93
CA SER A 194 -9.23 0.65 3.93
C SER A 194 -10.04 1.50 4.92
N ASP A 195 -9.45 1.81 6.07
CA ASP A 195 -10.13 2.64 7.09
C ASP A 195 -10.59 3.98 6.52
N ALA A 196 -9.78 4.64 5.68
CA ALA A 196 -10.09 5.92 5.08
C ALA A 196 -11.32 5.87 4.15
N GLY A 197 -11.46 4.79 3.35
CA GLY A 197 -12.58 4.65 2.40
C GLY A 197 -13.83 4.03 3.02
N GLY A 198 -13.67 3.25 4.07
CA GLY A 198 -14.73 2.42 4.65
C GLY A 198 -15.50 3.05 5.82
N THR A 199 -15.21 4.28 6.24
CA THR A 199 -15.84 4.92 7.41
C THR A 199 -17.36 4.96 7.30
N GLY A 200 -18.06 4.51 8.35
CA GLY A 200 -19.53 4.52 8.42
C GLY A 200 -20.26 3.45 7.61
N ARG A 201 -19.53 2.57 6.90
CA ARG A 201 -20.14 1.52 6.05
C ARG A 201 -20.08 0.14 6.69
N SER A 202 -21.02 -0.72 6.31
CA SER A 202 -21.08 -2.13 6.74
C SER A 202 -21.16 -3.04 5.52
N TYR A 203 -20.49 -4.20 5.60
CA TYR A 203 -20.36 -5.16 4.49
C TYR A 203 -20.85 -6.56 4.87
N HIS A 204 -21.61 -6.66 5.99
CA HIS A 204 -22.13 -7.93 6.49
C HIS A 204 -23.19 -8.53 5.52
N ALA A 205 -23.48 -9.79 5.67
CA ALA A 205 -24.54 -10.47 4.91
C ALA A 205 -25.92 -10.08 5.47
N SER A 206 -26.33 -8.82 5.29
CA SER A 206 -27.60 -8.32 5.78
C SER A 206 -28.78 -9.06 5.16
N LEU A 207 -29.83 -9.27 5.93
CA LEU A 207 -31.09 -9.84 5.43
C LEU A 207 -31.81 -8.89 4.45
N ASP A 208 -31.45 -7.60 4.45
CA ASP A 208 -32.09 -6.57 3.64
C ASP A 208 -31.44 -6.36 2.26
N VAL A 209 -30.39 -7.14 1.92
CA VAL A 209 -29.66 -6.99 0.65
C VAL A 209 -29.61 -8.30 -0.14
N PRO A 210 -29.48 -8.25 -1.48
CA PRO A 210 -29.41 -9.44 -2.32
C PRO A 210 -28.23 -10.37 -2.00
N ASN A 211 -27.04 -9.79 -1.72
CA ASN A 211 -25.87 -10.58 -1.41
C ASN A 211 -25.88 -11.09 0.04
N GLN A 212 -26.50 -12.23 0.25
CA GLN A 212 -26.54 -12.93 1.54
C GLN A 212 -25.49 -14.04 1.65
N ARG A 213 -24.53 -14.10 0.72
CA ARG A 213 -23.42 -15.07 0.78
C ARG A 213 -22.64 -14.87 2.08
N ARG A 214 -22.19 -15.99 2.67
CA ARG A 214 -21.33 -15.91 3.85
C ARG A 214 -20.07 -15.09 3.54
N ARG A 215 -19.74 -14.13 4.39
CA ARG A 215 -18.53 -13.31 4.24
C ARG A 215 -17.31 -14.07 4.73
N VAL A 216 -16.24 -14.08 3.91
CA VAL A 216 -14.90 -14.44 4.35
C VAL A 216 -14.10 -13.16 4.43
N HIS A 217 -13.74 -12.76 5.62
CA HIS A 217 -13.02 -11.52 5.88
C HIS A 217 -11.54 -11.79 6.12
N PHE A 218 -10.72 -11.48 5.13
CA PHE A 218 -9.28 -11.53 5.24
C PHE A 218 -8.75 -10.24 5.86
N LEU A 219 -8.12 -10.34 7.03
CA LEU A 219 -7.34 -9.25 7.62
C LEU A 219 -5.92 -9.33 7.04
N LEU A 220 -5.70 -8.64 5.93
CA LEU A 220 -4.42 -8.65 5.21
C LEU A 220 -3.40 -7.76 5.91
N GLU A 221 -3.84 -6.59 6.38
CA GLU A 221 -3.01 -5.62 7.08
C GLU A 221 -3.74 -5.09 8.32
N PRO A 222 -3.34 -5.53 9.54
CA PRO A 222 -4.01 -5.10 10.78
C PRO A 222 -3.71 -3.63 11.16
N GLY A 223 -2.62 -3.04 10.62
CA GLY A 223 -2.16 -1.72 11.03
C GLY A 223 -1.51 -1.73 12.42
N TRP A 224 -1.28 -0.53 12.96
CA TRP A 224 -0.63 -0.35 14.27
C TRP A 224 -1.60 -0.27 15.45
N ARG A 225 -2.89 -0.19 15.18
CA ARG A 225 -3.95 0.01 16.17
C ARG A 225 -4.90 -1.18 16.17
N ALA A 226 -4.90 -1.95 17.23
CA ALA A 226 -5.76 -3.12 17.38
C ALA A 226 -7.25 -2.74 17.36
N ASP A 227 -7.62 -1.58 17.93
CA ASP A 227 -9.00 -1.07 17.91
C ASP A 227 -9.50 -0.80 16.48
N ALA A 228 -8.67 -0.23 15.60
CA ALA A 228 -9.00 -0.02 14.20
C ALA A 228 -9.18 -1.35 13.45
N ALA A 229 -8.30 -2.33 13.68
CA ALA A 229 -8.43 -3.66 13.12
C ALA A 229 -9.76 -4.33 13.53
N ILE A 230 -10.10 -4.29 14.82
CA ILE A 230 -11.34 -4.85 15.36
C ILE A 230 -12.58 -4.12 14.80
N GLN A 231 -12.55 -2.78 14.69
CA GLN A 231 -13.62 -2.01 14.08
C GLN A 231 -13.82 -2.41 12.61
N GLY A 232 -12.74 -2.68 11.88
CA GLY A 232 -12.80 -3.22 10.52
C GLY A 232 -13.48 -4.58 10.46
N LEU A 233 -13.12 -5.52 11.35
CA LEU A 233 -13.80 -6.83 11.45
C LEU A 233 -15.28 -6.66 11.77
N GLY A 234 -15.66 -5.70 12.61
CA GLY A 234 -17.05 -5.36 12.93
C GLY A 234 -17.89 -4.91 11.72
N ARG A 235 -17.27 -4.53 10.58
CA ARG A 235 -18.02 -4.16 9.37
C ARG A 235 -18.67 -5.34 8.68
N THR A 236 -18.17 -6.55 8.89
CA THR A 236 -18.73 -7.79 8.33
C THR A 236 -19.50 -8.60 9.35
N HIS A 237 -19.49 -8.19 10.62
CA HIS A 237 -20.22 -8.87 11.70
C HIS A 237 -21.16 -7.90 12.38
N ARG A 238 -22.46 -8.03 12.09
CA ARG A 238 -23.52 -7.16 12.61
C ARG A 238 -24.76 -7.97 12.99
N THR A 239 -25.68 -7.35 13.71
CA THR A 239 -27.04 -7.89 13.90
C THR A 239 -27.78 -8.00 12.56
N GLN A 240 -28.83 -8.82 12.48
CA GLN A 240 -29.66 -9.02 11.27
C GLN A 240 -28.84 -9.49 10.05
N GLN A 241 -27.96 -10.45 10.25
CA GLN A 241 -27.17 -11.06 9.18
C GLN A 241 -27.65 -12.49 8.89
N ALA A 242 -27.61 -12.88 7.63
CA ALA A 242 -27.99 -14.23 7.17
C ALA A 242 -27.03 -15.31 7.67
N SER A 243 -25.74 -14.95 7.84
CA SER A 243 -24.70 -15.86 8.35
C SER A 243 -23.58 -15.09 9.01
N SER A 244 -22.94 -15.71 10.01
CA SER A 244 -21.73 -15.15 10.64
C SER A 244 -20.55 -15.21 9.68
N PRO A 245 -19.70 -14.17 9.65
CA PRO A 245 -18.51 -14.15 8.82
C PRO A 245 -17.47 -15.18 9.28
N LEU A 246 -16.60 -15.58 8.37
CA LEU A 246 -15.39 -16.31 8.65
C LEU A 246 -14.20 -15.32 8.63
N PHE A 247 -13.53 -15.14 9.76
CA PHE A 247 -12.36 -14.28 9.84
C PHE A 247 -11.07 -15.06 9.53
N ARG A 248 -10.24 -14.51 8.66
CA ARG A 248 -8.98 -15.07 8.20
C ARG A 248 -7.84 -14.02 8.35
N PRO A 249 -7.17 -13.93 9.50
CA PRO A 249 -5.93 -13.18 9.59
C PRO A 249 -4.87 -13.80 8.67
N VAL A 250 -4.21 -12.96 7.87
CA VAL A 250 -3.14 -13.40 6.97
C VAL A 250 -1.81 -12.87 7.48
N THR A 251 -0.91 -13.77 7.81
CA THR A 251 0.41 -13.44 8.34
C THR A 251 1.50 -14.12 7.53
N THR A 252 2.71 -13.55 7.55
CA THR A 252 3.92 -14.22 7.08
C THR A 252 4.56 -14.99 8.24
N ASP A 253 5.56 -15.81 7.93
CA ASP A 253 6.41 -16.46 8.95
C ASP A 253 7.54 -15.53 9.44
N CYS A 254 7.59 -14.30 9.00
CA CYS A 254 8.52 -13.28 9.47
C CYS A 254 8.30 -12.99 10.97
N ARG A 255 9.37 -13.07 11.77
CA ARG A 255 9.29 -12.90 13.23
C ARG A 255 8.67 -11.57 13.67
N GLY A 256 8.87 -10.49 12.90
CA GLY A 256 8.33 -9.17 13.19
C GLY A 256 6.80 -9.13 13.17
N GLU A 257 6.18 -9.88 12.26
CA GLU A 257 4.73 -9.91 12.08
C GLU A 257 4.02 -10.86 13.06
N ARG A 258 4.71 -11.89 13.57
CA ARG A 258 4.15 -12.85 14.56
C ARG A 258 3.96 -12.28 15.96
N ARG A 259 4.33 -11.02 16.21
CA ARG A 259 4.21 -10.38 17.52
C ARG A 259 2.87 -9.70 17.78
N PHE A 260 2.00 -9.67 16.78
CA PHE A 260 0.69 -9.02 16.84
C PHE A 260 -0.45 -10.03 16.70
#